data_c98a3e9fa780c0e15c3efb694a0a7bd5
#
_entry.id   c98a3e9fa780c0e15c3efb694a0a7bd5
#
_cell.length_a   1.000
_cell.length_b   1.000
_cell.length_c   1.000
_cell.angle_alpha   90.00
_cell.angle_beta   90.00
_cell.angle_gamma   90.00
#
_symmetry.space_group_name_H-M   'P 1'
#
loop_
_entity.id
_entity.type
_entity.pdbx_description
1 polymer ?
#
loop_
_entity_poly.entity_id
_entity_poly.type
_entity_poly.pdbx_seq_one_letter_code
_entity_poly.pdbx_strand_id
1 'polypeptide(L)'
;MRDFKGKIVFVSGGASGAGLGQAKVFGREGMKVAIGDVRQDALDNAVKELIAFGIPEKDILAIKVDLTDRADYTRCADKIEATFGGPPHLLIQTAGVNSFGPIEASTFDDFDWVMGVCLNHVVNGLLIFVPRMIKAYAHKTEFHVATTSSMGAFMAGSGTGPYSAAKAAVNNLMYSYDEALRPYGSGATVLCPGNINSNIGNAEKFRPANLKNTGYRVNEKTMKSLRAIHAVGIDPVELGEILKEAIENQRVICLPDHTPDLRAAQLRGLNEVIENYTLTRAQRDEIAAKRRAEMQKAMEEAKKSGKEMPAFSWPTAEDSEPFGKARDDLDWIDPSKKLNK
;
A
#
# COMPACT_ATOMS: atom_id res chain seq x y z
N MET A 1 -20.68 3.64 -5.05
CA MET A 1 -21.03 4.85 -4.25
C MET A 1 -20.77 6.07 -5.10
N ARG A 2 -21.76 6.97 -5.23
CA ARG A 2 -21.68 8.17 -6.09
C ARG A 2 -22.05 9.46 -5.36
N ASP A 3 -22.80 9.35 -4.30
CA ASP A 3 -23.15 10.49 -3.44
C ASP A 3 -22.25 10.48 -2.21
N PHE A 4 -21.46 11.54 -2.03
CA PHE A 4 -20.48 11.70 -0.95
C PHE A 4 -20.90 12.76 0.06
N LYS A 5 -21.66 13.77 -0.37
CA LYS A 5 -21.94 14.96 0.43
C LYS A 5 -22.66 14.64 1.75
N GLY A 6 -22.11 15.15 2.85
CA GLY A 6 -22.65 14.96 4.20
C GLY A 6 -22.44 13.58 4.81
N LYS A 7 -21.87 12.62 4.05
CA LYS A 7 -21.53 11.28 4.51
C LYS A 7 -20.20 11.26 5.27
N ILE A 8 -19.90 10.18 5.92
CA ILE A 8 -18.70 10.00 6.76
C ILE A 8 -17.71 9.13 6.02
N VAL A 9 -16.45 9.57 5.93
CA VAL A 9 -15.32 8.74 5.52
C VAL A 9 -14.38 8.52 6.70
N PHE A 10 -13.90 7.30 6.86
CA PHE A 10 -12.79 7.01 7.75
C PHE A 10 -11.61 6.48 6.95
N VAL A 11 -10.43 7.10 7.15
CA VAL A 11 -9.18 6.71 6.48
C VAL A 11 -8.18 6.25 7.52
N SER A 12 -7.89 4.95 7.56
CA SER A 12 -6.80 4.40 8.37
C SER A 12 -5.44 4.67 7.70
N GLY A 13 -4.43 5.12 8.48
CA GLY A 13 -3.19 5.63 7.91
C GLY A 13 -3.40 7.00 7.22
N GLY A 14 -4.38 7.77 7.68
CA GLY A 14 -4.81 9.03 7.06
C GLY A 14 -3.92 10.25 7.34
N ALA A 15 -2.86 10.10 8.14
CA ALA A 15 -2.02 11.23 8.55
C ALA A 15 -0.92 11.59 7.56
N SER A 16 -0.68 10.82 6.50
CA SER A 16 0.36 11.12 5.51
C SER A 16 0.16 10.38 4.19
N GLY A 17 0.92 10.76 3.16
CA GLY A 17 0.99 10.06 1.88
C GLY A 17 -0.37 9.78 1.25
N ALA A 18 -0.57 8.56 0.73
CA ALA A 18 -1.80 8.16 0.05
C ALA A 18 -3.06 8.37 0.90
N GLY A 19 -3.02 8.01 2.20
CA GLY A 19 -4.17 8.16 3.09
C GLY A 19 -4.59 9.63 3.27
N LEU A 20 -3.64 10.53 3.42
CA LEU A 20 -3.93 11.97 3.53
C LEU A 20 -4.47 12.52 2.19
N GLY A 21 -3.92 12.09 1.06
CA GLY A 21 -4.45 12.45 -0.26
C GLY A 21 -5.91 12.00 -0.45
N GLN A 22 -6.23 10.76 -0.06
CA GLN A 22 -7.59 10.24 -0.06
C GLN A 22 -8.50 11.05 0.87
N ALA A 23 -8.06 11.35 2.08
CA ALA A 23 -8.81 12.19 3.03
C ALA A 23 -9.13 13.58 2.46
N LYS A 24 -8.17 14.20 1.77
CA LYS A 24 -8.34 15.49 1.08
C LYS A 24 -9.42 15.40 -0.01
N VAL A 25 -9.37 14.39 -0.86
CA VAL A 25 -10.31 14.22 -1.97
C VAL A 25 -11.73 14.04 -1.45
N PHE A 26 -11.96 13.08 -0.57
CA PHE A 26 -13.32 12.82 -0.07
C PHE A 26 -13.85 13.94 0.84
N GLY A 27 -12.98 14.65 1.56
CA GLY A 27 -13.36 15.84 2.30
C GLY A 27 -13.81 16.98 1.38
N ARG A 28 -13.12 17.19 0.24
CA ARG A 28 -13.52 18.17 -0.78
C ARG A 28 -14.87 17.83 -1.42
N GLU A 29 -15.22 16.56 -1.53
CA GLU A 29 -16.56 16.10 -1.96
C GLU A 29 -17.65 16.35 -0.88
N GLY A 30 -17.30 16.98 0.24
CA GLY A 30 -18.22 17.33 1.32
C GLY A 30 -18.49 16.22 2.32
N MET A 31 -17.64 15.22 2.42
CA MET A 31 -17.70 14.21 3.48
C MET A 31 -17.15 14.77 4.79
N LYS A 32 -17.67 14.28 5.92
CA LYS A 32 -17.02 14.37 7.23
C LYS A 32 -15.86 13.39 7.28
N VAL A 33 -14.66 13.87 7.63
CA VAL A 33 -13.42 13.12 7.49
C VAL A 33 -12.89 12.70 8.85
N ALA A 34 -12.88 11.40 9.13
CA ALA A 34 -12.12 10.83 10.23
C ALA A 34 -10.79 10.26 9.68
N ILE A 35 -9.67 10.57 10.34
CA ILE A 35 -8.36 10.00 10.05
C ILE A 35 -7.79 9.29 11.28
N GLY A 36 -7.22 8.11 11.09
CA GLY A 36 -6.55 7.33 12.15
C GLY A 36 -5.09 7.08 11.82
N ASP A 37 -4.19 7.31 12.77
CA ASP A 37 -2.75 7.01 12.64
C ASP A 37 -2.17 6.78 14.04
N VAL A 38 -1.05 6.07 14.13
CA VAL A 38 -0.34 5.85 15.41
C VAL A 38 0.49 7.06 15.82
N ARG A 39 0.82 7.97 14.90
CA ARG A 39 1.70 9.13 15.11
C ARG A 39 0.89 10.40 15.34
N GLN A 40 0.94 10.92 16.55
CA GLN A 40 0.23 12.15 16.93
C GLN A 40 0.72 13.39 16.17
N ASP A 41 2.04 13.53 16.01
CA ASP A 41 2.65 14.63 15.27
C ASP A 41 2.19 14.69 13.79
N ALA A 42 2.06 13.53 13.16
CA ALA A 42 1.56 13.43 11.80
C ALA A 42 0.06 13.78 11.72
N LEU A 43 -0.74 13.35 12.70
CA LEU A 43 -2.16 13.70 12.79
C LEU A 43 -2.36 15.21 12.94
N ASP A 44 -1.58 15.86 13.82
CA ASP A 44 -1.66 17.31 14.05
C ASP A 44 -1.32 18.11 12.78
N ASN A 45 -0.34 17.63 12.00
CA ASN A 45 0.00 18.22 10.71
C ASN A 45 -1.09 17.94 9.65
N ALA A 46 -1.63 16.72 9.60
CA ALA A 46 -2.68 16.36 8.66
C ALA A 46 -3.95 17.19 8.85
N VAL A 47 -4.34 17.48 10.09
CA VAL A 47 -5.50 18.39 10.37
C VAL A 47 -5.27 19.76 9.77
N LYS A 48 -4.07 20.35 9.95
CA LYS A 48 -3.72 21.65 9.35
C LYS A 48 -3.78 21.62 7.83
N GLU A 49 -3.28 20.53 7.23
CA GLU A 49 -3.31 20.35 5.77
C GLU A 49 -4.74 20.16 5.23
N LEU A 50 -5.61 19.43 5.95
CA LEU A 50 -6.99 19.24 5.57
C LEU A 50 -7.76 20.57 5.64
N ILE A 51 -7.55 21.39 6.69
CA ILE A 51 -8.14 22.72 6.81
C ILE A 51 -7.63 23.63 5.67
N ALA A 52 -6.33 23.65 5.41
CA ALA A 52 -5.74 24.43 4.33
C ALA A 52 -6.23 23.98 2.94
N PHE A 53 -6.62 22.73 2.79
CA PHE A 53 -7.22 22.17 1.57
C PHE A 53 -8.71 22.56 1.40
N GLY A 54 -9.31 23.24 2.39
CA GLY A 54 -10.66 23.77 2.36
C GLY A 54 -11.72 22.91 3.07
N ILE A 55 -11.31 21.91 3.84
CA ILE A 55 -12.24 21.06 4.61
C ILE A 55 -12.56 21.80 5.92
N PRO A 56 -13.85 22.01 6.27
CA PRO A 56 -14.22 22.68 7.52
C PRO A 56 -13.71 21.91 8.74
N GLU A 57 -13.08 22.60 9.70
CA GLU A 57 -12.51 21.99 10.90
C GLU A 57 -13.53 21.13 11.67
N LYS A 58 -14.80 21.56 11.75
CA LYS A 58 -15.89 20.83 12.38
C LYS A 58 -16.18 19.47 11.74
N ASP A 59 -15.76 19.27 10.48
CA ASP A 59 -15.96 18.06 9.71
C ASP A 59 -14.68 17.16 9.71
N ILE A 60 -13.67 17.50 10.53
CA ILE A 60 -12.42 16.75 10.66
C ILE A 60 -12.34 16.12 12.06
N LEU A 61 -12.02 14.82 12.10
CA LEU A 61 -11.75 14.09 13.33
C LEU A 61 -10.44 13.32 13.19
N ALA A 62 -9.41 13.72 13.94
CA ALA A 62 -8.14 13.00 14.01
C ALA A 62 -8.10 12.10 15.25
N ILE A 63 -7.71 10.86 15.08
CA ILE A 63 -7.70 9.85 16.14
C ILE A 63 -6.33 9.16 16.16
N LYS A 64 -5.62 9.30 17.30
CA LYS A 64 -4.46 8.46 17.55
C LYS A 64 -4.93 7.04 17.86
N VAL A 65 -4.50 6.06 17.07
CA VAL A 65 -4.94 4.67 17.18
C VAL A 65 -3.85 3.71 16.67
N ASP A 66 -3.62 2.65 17.42
CA ASP A 66 -2.90 1.48 16.93
C ASP A 66 -3.88 0.55 16.22
N LEU A 67 -3.82 0.51 14.90
CA LEU A 67 -4.71 -0.28 14.06
C LEU A 67 -4.46 -1.80 14.18
N THR A 68 -3.35 -2.21 14.78
CA THR A 68 -3.04 -3.62 15.06
C THR A 68 -3.66 -4.11 16.36
N ASP A 69 -3.98 -3.20 17.29
CA ASP A 69 -4.72 -3.47 18.51
C ASP A 69 -6.23 -3.41 18.27
N ARG A 70 -6.91 -4.54 18.38
CA ARG A 70 -8.35 -4.66 18.13
C ARG A 70 -9.20 -3.82 19.08
N ALA A 71 -8.80 -3.72 20.35
CA ALA A 71 -9.52 -2.94 21.33
C ALA A 71 -9.39 -1.45 21.07
N ASP A 72 -8.18 -1.00 20.71
CA ASP A 72 -7.94 0.39 20.33
C ASP A 72 -8.69 0.76 19.04
N TYR A 73 -8.68 -0.13 18.05
CA TYR A 73 -9.41 0.09 16.80
C TYR A 73 -10.94 0.09 17.00
N THR A 74 -11.46 -0.71 17.95
CA THR A 74 -12.88 -0.67 18.34
C THR A 74 -13.22 0.67 18.99
N ARG A 75 -12.40 1.18 19.93
CA ARG A 75 -12.57 2.53 20.51
C ARG A 75 -12.54 3.64 19.46
N CYS A 76 -11.69 3.49 18.43
CA CYS A 76 -11.68 4.41 17.28
C CYS A 76 -13.04 4.43 16.57
N ALA A 77 -13.63 3.27 16.29
CA ALA A 77 -14.95 3.18 15.66
C ALA A 77 -16.03 3.82 16.53
N ASP A 78 -16.06 3.56 17.83
CA ASP A 78 -17.00 4.15 18.77
C ASP A 78 -16.86 5.68 18.80
N LYS A 79 -15.64 6.21 18.77
CA LYS A 79 -15.38 7.65 18.73
C LYS A 79 -15.89 8.32 17.44
N ILE A 80 -15.75 7.65 16.29
CA ILE A 80 -16.29 8.14 15.01
C ILE A 80 -17.81 8.23 15.09
N GLU A 81 -18.46 7.17 15.55
CA GLU A 81 -19.92 7.13 15.67
C GLU A 81 -20.45 8.18 16.64
N ALA A 82 -19.82 8.35 17.80
CA ALA A 82 -20.17 9.36 18.79
C ALA A 82 -20.00 10.80 18.26
N THR A 83 -18.98 11.05 17.43
CA THR A 83 -18.69 12.40 16.91
C THR A 83 -19.56 12.76 15.73
N PHE A 84 -19.76 11.84 14.78
CA PHE A 84 -20.43 12.14 13.52
C PHE A 84 -21.85 11.59 13.41
N GLY A 85 -22.31 10.82 14.40
CA GLY A 85 -23.66 10.30 14.49
C GLY A 85 -23.89 8.96 13.77
N GLY A 86 -22.83 8.24 13.40
CA GLY A 86 -22.92 6.92 12.76
C GLY A 86 -21.57 6.37 12.32
N PRO A 87 -21.50 5.10 11.89
CA PRO A 87 -20.31 4.53 11.32
C PRO A 87 -19.94 5.21 9.99
N PRO A 88 -18.74 5.00 9.46
CA PRO A 88 -18.38 5.55 8.16
C PRO A 88 -19.27 4.97 7.04
N HIS A 89 -19.68 5.82 6.10
CA HIS A 89 -20.27 5.37 4.84
C HIS A 89 -19.19 4.87 3.88
N LEU A 90 -17.98 5.41 4.00
CA LEU A 90 -16.81 4.98 3.25
C LEU A 90 -15.67 4.64 4.21
N LEU A 91 -15.31 3.38 4.25
CA LEU A 91 -14.12 2.90 4.98
C LEU A 91 -12.96 2.79 4.00
N ILE A 92 -11.87 3.53 4.23
CA ILE A 92 -10.63 3.45 3.43
C ILE A 92 -9.49 2.98 4.33
N GLN A 93 -8.87 1.87 3.98
CA GLN A 93 -7.80 1.28 4.76
C GLN A 93 -6.46 1.39 4.01
N THR A 94 -5.61 2.34 4.44
CA THR A 94 -4.40 2.72 3.70
C THR A 94 -3.11 2.53 4.50
N ALA A 95 -3.20 2.35 5.81
CA ALA A 95 -2.01 2.14 6.62
C ALA A 95 -1.13 1.01 6.06
N GLY A 96 0.17 1.24 5.99
CA GLY A 96 1.10 0.27 5.45
C GLY A 96 2.54 0.60 5.82
N VAL A 97 3.32 -0.45 5.99
CA VAL A 97 4.76 -0.41 6.23
C VAL A 97 5.43 -1.44 5.32
N ASN A 98 6.72 -1.32 5.13
CA ASN A 98 7.49 -2.34 4.44
C ASN A 98 8.82 -2.54 5.15
N SER A 99 9.23 -3.80 5.28
CA SER A 99 10.58 -4.17 5.66
C SER A 99 11.32 -4.60 4.38
N PHE A 100 12.39 -3.87 4.06
CA PHE A 100 13.14 -4.08 2.83
C PHE A 100 14.41 -4.91 3.12
N GLY A 101 14.38 -6.18 2.78
CA GLY A 101 15.50 -7.08 2.96
C GLY A 101 15.26 -8.46 2.33
N PRO A 102 16.30 -9.31 2.28
CA PRO A 102 16.19 -10.64 1.68
C PRO A 102 15.20 -11.52 2.47
N ILE A 103 14.21 -12.06 1.80
CA ILE A 103 13.11 -12.82 2.46
C ILE A 103 13.64 -14.02 3.23
N GLU A 104 14.71 -14.68 2.73
CA GLU A 104 15.36 -15.83 3.36
C GLU A 104 16.02 -15.50 4.70
N ALA A 105 16.28 -14.21 4.96
CA ALA A 105 16.83 -13.72 6.22
C ALA A 105 15.77 -13.15 7.16
N SER A 106 14.51 -13.09 6.75
CA SER A 106 13.43 -12.52 7.55
C SER A 106 13.23 -13.28 8.87
N THR A 107 12.90 -12.54 9.91
CA THR A 107 12.54 -13.09 11.22
C THR A 107 11.02 -13.09 11.44
N PHE A 108 10.56 -13.67 12.55
CA PHE A 108 9.16 -13.55 12.97
C PHE A 108 8.77 -12.09 13.20
N ASP A 109 9.65 -11.26 13.79
CA ASP A 109 9.38 -9.83 14.01
C ASP A 109 9.16 -9.07 12.69
N ASP A 110 9.89 -9.42 11.62
CA ASP A 110 9.69 -8.82 10.30
C ASP A 110 8.30 -9.14 9.75
N PHE A 111 7.89 -10.42 9.87
CA PHE A 111 6.56 -10.86 9.45
C PHE A 111 5.47 -10.28 10.35
N ASP A 112 5.60 -10.35 11.67
CA ASP A 112 4.59 -9.87 12.63
C ASP A 112 4.32 -8.38 12.43
N TRP A 113 5.37 -7.58 12.23
CA TRP A 113 5.21 -6.15 11.99
C TRP A 113 4.49 -5.88 10.66
N VAL A 114 4.99 -6.45 9.55
CA VAL A 114 4.46 -6.16 8.22
C VAL A 114 3.06 -6.74 8.05
N MET A 115 2.83 -7.99 8.47
CA MET A 115 1.50 -8.62 8.41
C MET A 115 0.52 -7.92 9.36
N GLY A 116 0.98 -7.52 10.56
CA GLY A 116 0.18 -6.76 11.52
C GLY A 116 -0.36 -5.47 10.89
N VAL A 117 0.53 -4.68 10.30
CA VAL A 117 0.14 -3.36 9.75
C VAL A 117 -0.46 -3.47 8.34
N CYS A 118 0.01 -4.37 7.46
CA CYS A 118 -0.47 -4.40 6.07
C CYS A 118 -1.66 -5.32 5.82
N LEU A 119 -1.89 -6.34 6.66
CA LEU A 119 -3.00 -7.28 6.52
C LEU A 119 -3.94 -7.25 7.72
N ASN A 120 -3.41 -7.50 8.95
CA ASN A 120 -4.28 -7.70 10.10
C ASN A 120 -5.10 -6.43 10.43
N HIS A 121 -4.54 -5.22 10.23
CA HIS A 121 -5.33 -4.00 10.40
C HIS A 121 -6.52 -3.94 9.42
N VAL A 122 -6.34 -4.42 8.17
CA VAL A 122 -7.44 -4.49 7.19
C VAL A 122 -8.51 -5.44 7.67
N VAL A 123 -8.11 -6.64 8.11
CA VAL A 123 -9.03 -7.63 8.70
C VAL A 123 -9.76 -7.06 9.92
N ASN A 124 -9.02 -6.43 10.85
CA ASN A 124 -9.61 -5.81 12.04
C ASN A 124 -10.65 -4.74 11.65
N GLY A 125 -10.29 -3.83 10.74
CA GLY A 125 -11.20 -2.76 10.30
C GLY A 125 -12.44 -3.31 9.61
N LEU A 126 -12.31 -4.29 8.73
CA LEU A 126 -13.46 -4.91 8.06
C LEU A 126 -14.41 -5.58 9.10
N LEU A 127 -13.85 -6.34 10.04
CA LEU A 127 -14.66 -7.02 11.07
C LEU A 127 -15.30 -6.04 12.08
N ILE A 128 -14.69 -4.91 12.36
CA ILE A 128 -15.22 -3.91 13.28
C ILE A 128 -16.26 -3.01 12.57
N PHE A 129 -15.98 -2.52 11.37
CA PHE A 129 -16.82 -1.52 10.72
C PHE A 129 -17.92 -2.10 9.83
N VAL A 130 -17.64 -3.16 9.05
CA VAL A 130 -18.62 -3.66 8.07
C VAL A 130 -19.95 -4.07 8.71
N PRO A 131 -20.01 -4.80 9.84
CA PRO A 131 -21.28 -5.11 10.50
C PRO A 131 -22.04 -3.85 10.93
N ARG A 132 -21.34 -2.82 11.42
CA ARG A 132 -21.92 -1.54 11.82
C ARG A 132 -22.49 -0.78 10.60
N MET A 133 -21.73 -0.75 9.49
CA MET A 133 -22.14 -0.13 8.23
C MET A 133 -23.39 -0.83 7.65
N ILE A 134 -23.42 -2.15 7.59
CA ILE A 134 -24.59 -2.93 7.13
C ILE A 134 -25.80 -2.59 7.99
N LYS A 135 -25.68 -2.66 9.32
CA LYS A 135 -26.79 -2.36 10.24
C LYS A 135 -27.34 -0.94 10.05
N ALA A 136 -26.48 0.03 9.84
CA ALA A 136 -26.86 1.43 9.68
C ALA A 136 -27.44 1.74 8.30
N TYR A 137 -26.85 1.21 7.22
CA TYR A 137 -26.98 1.74 5.87
C TYR A 137 -27.57 0.79 4.84
N ALA A 138 -27.54 -0.54 5.06
CA ALA A 138 -28.05 -1.49 4.07
C ALA A 138 -29.46 -1.14 3.59
N HIS A 139 -29.64 -1.06 2.28
CA HIS A 139 -30.91 -0.72 1.60
C HIS A 139 -31.47 0.68 1.94
N LYS A 140 -30.71 1.54 2.63
CA LYS A 140 -31.15 2.90 3.02
C LYS A 140 -30.31 3.97 2.35
N THR A 141 -29.01 3.79 2.30
CA THR A 141 -28.08 4.73 1.67
C THR A 141 -26.84 3.99 1.19
N GLU A 142 -26.09 4.59 0.27
CA GLU A 142 -24.86 4.01 -0.22
C GLU A 142 -23.77 3.97 0.85
N PHE A 143 -23.06 2.86 0.91
CA PHE A 143 -21.82 2.71 1.67
C PHE A 143 -20.81 1.87 0.86
N HIS A 144 -19.53 1.92 1.21
CA HIS A 144 -18.49 1.24 0.45
C HIS A 144 -17.25 0.96 1.32
N VAL A 145 -16.50 -0.08 0.98
CA VAL A 145 -15.20 -0.34 1.60
C VAL A 145 -14.09 -0.25 0.54
N ALA A 146 -12.99 0.37 0.89
CA ALA A 146 -11.83 0.47 0.01
C ALA A 146 -10.54 0.17 0.78
N THR A 147 -9.54 -0.37 0.10
CA THR A 147 -8.24 -0.66 0.72
C THR A 147 -7.12 -0.35 -0.27
N THR A 148 -6.05 0.26 0.23
CA THR A 148 -4.83 0.46 -0.56
C THR A 148 -3.93 -0.76 -0.44
N SER A 149 -3.88 -1.54 -1.51
CA SER A 149 -2.94 -2.63 -1.71
C SER A 149 -1.66 -2.15 -2.41
N SER A 150 -1.17 -2.86 -3.40
CA SER A 150 0.03 -2.50 -4.17
C SER A 150 0.13 -3.33 -5.44
N MET A 151 0.86 -2.85 -6.44
CA MET A 151 1.38 -3.69 -7.53
C MET A 151 2.23 -4.85 -7.01
N GLY A 152 2.87 -4.68 -5.83
CA GLY A 152 3.59 -5.75 -5.13
C GLY A 152 2.72 -6.97 -4.75
N ALA A 153 1.39 -6.85 -4.78
CA ALA A 153 0.48 -7.99 -4.61
C ALA A 153 0.53 -8.99 -5.78
N PHE A 154 0.94 -8.52 -6.95
CA PHE A 154 1.03 -9.31 -8.18
C PHE A 154 2.48 -9.62 -8.57
N MET A 155 3.41 -8.76 -8.15
CA MET A 155 4.82 -8.77 -8.55
C MET A 155 5.70 -8.82 -7.30
N ALA A 156 5.93 -10.02 -6.77
CA ALA A 156 6.78 -10.20 -5.61
C ALA A 156 8.26 -10.07 -5.98
N GLY A 157 9.02 -9.35 -5.16
CA GLY A 157 10.48 -9.33 -5.21
C GLY A 157 11.10 -10.00 -3.98
N SER A 158 12.31 -10.51 -4.10
CA SER A 158 13.02 -11.16 -3.00
C SER A 158 13.27 -10.23 -1.80
N GLY A 159 13.28 -8.92 -2.03
CA GLY A 159 13.49 -7.90 -1.00
C GLY A 159 12.21 -7.35 -0.35
N THR A 160 11.03 -7.87 -0.71
CA THR A 160 9.72 -7.35 -0.23
C THR A 160 8.75 -8.46 0.15
N GLY A 161 9.27 -9.65 0.48
CA GLY A 161 8.46 -10.86 0.66
C GLY A 161 7.28 -10.73 1.62
N PRO A 162 7.46 -10.33 2.89
CA PRO A 162 6.36 -10.16 3.83
C PRO A 162 5.31 -9.15 3.35
N TYR A 163 5.75 -8.04 2.77
CA TYR A 163 4.85 -7.01 2.22
C TYR A 163 4.03 -7.54 1.05
N SER A 164 4.67 -8.17 0.08
CA SER A 164 4.00 -8.72 -1.10
C SER A 164 2.98 -9.79 -0.72
N ALA A 165 3.31 -10.66 0.24
CA ALA A 165 2.39 -11.67 0.78
C ALA A 165 1.16 -11.02 1.43
N ALA A 166 1.37 -9.99 2.29
CA ALA A 166 0.27 -9.26 2.92
C ALA A 166 -0.64 -8.59 1.89
N LYS A 167 -0.07 -7.93 0.87
CA LYS A 167 -0.84 -7.22 -0.15
C LYS A 167 -1.59 -8.18 -1.09
N ALA A 168 -1.04 -9.34 -1.41
CA ALA A 168 -1.74 -10.40 -2.16
C ALA A 168 -2.94 -10.94 -1.36
N ALA A 169 -2.78 -11.17 -0.06
CA ALA A 169 -3.88 -11.59 0.82
C ALA A 169 -4.99 -10.52 0.88
N VAL A 170 -4.61 -9.23 0.96
CA VAL A 170 -5.57 -8.11 0.94
C VAL A 170 -6.39 -8.10 -0.35
N ASN A 171 -5.78 -8.33 -1.52
CA ASN A 171 -6.52 -8.35 -2.78
C ASN A 171 -7.62 -9.41 -2.75
N ASN A 172 -7.29 -10.66 -2.38
CA ASN A 172 -8.26 -11.75 -2.31
C ASN A 172 -9.35 -11.51 -1.25
N LEU A 173 -8.98 -10.92 -0.11
CA LEU A 173 -9.94 -10.55 0.92
C LEU A 173 -10.95 -9.53 0.39
N MET A 174 -10.50 -8.51 -0.34
CA MET A 174 -11.39 -7.49 -0.90
C MET A 174 -12.29 -8.01 -2.01
N TYR A 175 -11.84 -8.98 -2.82
CA TYR A 175 -12.71 -9.67 -3.79
C TYR A 175 -13.86 -10.39 -3.10
N SER A 176 -13.58 -11.10 -2.00
CA SER A 176 -14.60 -11.78 -1.20
C SER A 176 -15.58 -10.78 -0.57
N TYR A 177 -15.09 -9.62 -0.11
CA TYR A 177 -15.96 -8.57 0.45
C TYR A 177 -16.82 -7.90 -0.62
N ASP A 178 -16.33 -7.71 -1.85
CA ASP A 178 -17.17 -7.20 -2.94
C ASP A 178 -18.37 -8.11 -3.19
N GLU A 179 -18.13 -9.41 -3.33
CA GLU A 179 -19.20 -10.40 -3.51
C GLU A 179 -20.19 -10.38 -2.32
N ALA A 180 -19.66 -10.39 -1.08
CA ALA A 180 -20.46 -10.45 0.14
C ALA A 180 -21.30 -9.18 0.37
N LEU A 181 -20.86 -8.02 -0.12
CA LEU A 181 -21.55 -6.75 0.10
C LEU A 181 -22.60 -6.40 -0.96
N ARG A 182 -22.59 -7.07 -2.13
CA ARG A 182 -23.57 -6.85 -3.21
C ARG A 182 -25.04 -7.00 -2.75
N PRO A 183 -25.42 -8.01 -1.95
CA PRO A 183 -26.79 -8.11 -1.46
C PRO A 183 -27.27 -6.95 -0.60
N TYR A 184 -26.34 -6.18 -0.03
CA TYR A 184 -26.62 -5.01 0.80
C TYR A 184 -26.61 -3.68 0.02
N GLY A 185 -26.47 -3.75 -1.31
CA GLY A 185 -26.36 -2.56 -2.17
C GLY A 185 -25.01 -1.83 -2.06
N SER A 186 -23.96 -2.55 -1.66
CA SER A 186 -22.62 -2.04 -1.47
C SER A 186 -21.60 -2.86 -2.27
N GLY A 187 -20.31 -2.52 -2.16
CA GLY A 187 -19.22 -3.23 -2.79
C GLY A 187 -17.87 -2.89 -2.16
N ALA A 188 -16.82 -3.46 -2.74
CA ALA A 188 -15.47 -3.21 -2.29
C ALA A 188 -14.53 -2.83 -3.45
N THR A 189 -13.56 -1.97 -3.16
CA THR A 189 -12.52 -1.57 -4.12
C THR A 189 -11.13 -1.77 -3.51
N VAL A 190 -10.23 -2.45 -4.22
CA VAL A 190 -8.83 -2.54 -3.88
C VAL A 190 -7.99 -1.71 -4.85
N LEU A 191 -7.31 -0.70 -4.32
CA LEU A 191 -6.39 0.18 -5.05
C LEU A 191 -5.00 -0.44 -5.03
N CYS A 192 -4.41 -0.71 -6.19
CA CYS A 192 -3.11 -1.36 -6.36
C CYS A 192 -2.10 -0.41 -7.02
N PRO A 193 -1.58 0.58 -6.30
CA PRO A 193 -0.63 1.53 -6.87
C PRO A 193 0.76 0.93 -7.06
N GLY A 194 1.51 1.51 -7.99
CA GLY A 194 2.95 1.42 -8.07
C GLY A 194 3.64 2.40 -7.11
N ASN A 195 4.55 3.22 -7.63
CA ASN A 195 5.23 4.21 -6.82
C ASN A 195 4.32 5.41 -6.52
N ILE A 196 4.22 5.74 -5.24
CA ILE A 196 3.48 6.90 -4.72
C ILE A 196 4.47 7.81 -4.02
N ASN A 197 4.28 9.11 -4.09
CA ASN A 197 4.99 10.06 -3.24
C ASN A 197 4.56 9.86 -1.78
N SER A 198 5.32 9.05 -1.05
CA SER A 198 4.99 8.61 0.31
C SER A 198 6.24 8.33 1.16
N ASN A 199 6.01 8.16 2.46
CA ASN A 199 7.07 7.88 3.44
C ASN A 199 7.38 6.39 3.61
N ILE A 200 6.89 5.49 2.77
CA ILE A 200 7.07 4.04 2.94
C ILE A 200 8.55 3.62 2.98
N GLY A 201 9.41 4.31 2.23
CA GLY A 201 10.86 4.11 2.28
C GLY A 201 11.52 4.50 3.62
N ASN A 202 10.78 5.08 4.56
CA ASN A 202 11.22 5.42 5.92
C ASN A 202 10.52 4.57 6.99
N ALA A 203 9.76 3.55 6.62
CA ALA A 203 8.92 2.76 7.54
C ALA A 203 9.71 2.18 8.73
N GLU A 204 10.94 1.71 8.51
CA GLU A 204 11.81 1.15 9.55
C GLU A 204 12.04 2.10 10.76
N LYS A 205 11.97 3.42 10.55
CA LYS A 205 12.08 4.41 11.65
C LYS A 205 10.91 4.32 12.64
N PHE A 206 9.81 3.75 12.22
CA PHE A 206 8.57 3.63 13.00
C PHE A 206 8.31 2.20 13.49
N ARG A 207 9.26 1.29 13.31
CA ARG A 207 9.15 -0.09 13.77
C ARG A 207 9.03 -0.12 15.30
N PRO A 208 8.02 -0.81 15.87
CA PRO A 208 7.82 -0.92 17.31
C PRO A 208 9.03 -1.53 18.02
N ALA A 209 9.28 -1.09 19.26
CA ALA A 209 10.45 -1.53 20.03
C ALA A 209 10.47 -3.03 20.32
N ASN A 210 9.29 -3.64 20.45
CA ASN A 210 9.11 -5.07 20.70
C ASN A 210 9.23 -5.94 19.44
N LEU A 211 9.34 -5.35 18.25
CA LEU A 211 9.46 -6.04 16.95
C LEU A 211 10.75 -5.66 16.21
N LYS A 212 11.82 -5.37 16.95
CA LYS A 212 13.10 -4.88 16.37
C LYS A 212 14.08 -5.98 15.93
N ASN A 213 13.77 -7.25 16.21
CA ASN A 213 14.65 -8.34 15.82
C ASN A 213 14.50 -8.63 14.31
N THR A 214 15.25 -7.89 13.49
CA THR A 214 15.28 -8.11 12.05
C THR A 214 16.45 -8.99 11.63
N GLY A 215 16.27 -9.79 10.59
CA GLY A 215 17.28 -10.72 10.08
C GLY A 215 18.26 -10.10 9.08
N TYR A 216 18.13 -8.81 8.78
CA TYR A 216 18.97 -8.17 7.75
C TYR A 216 19.38 -6.75 8.14
N ARG A 217 20.39 -6.25 7.43
CA ARG A 217 20.83 -4.85 7.49
C ARG A 217 20.37 -4.12 6.25
N VAL A 218 19.78 -2.94 6.46
CA VAL A 218 19.30 -2.11 5.36
C VAL A 218 20.48 -1.56 4.55
N ASN A 219 20.40 -1.67 3.24
CA ASN A 219 21.34 -1.02 2.32
C ASN A 219 20.92 0.43 2.11
N GLU A 220 21.60 1.37 2.77
CA GLU A 220 21.25 2.80 2.72
C GLU A 220 21.37 3.41 1.31
N LYS A 221 22.29 2.95 0.48
CA LYS A 221 22.40 3.41 -0.92
C LYS A 221 21.13 3.09 -1.68
N THR A 222 20.65 1.85 -1.57
CA THR A 222 19.41 1.40 -2.22
C THR A 222 18.18 2.09 -1.63
N MET A 223 18.13 2.26 -0.30
CA MET A 223 17.04 3.00 0.35
C MET A 223 16.98 4.46 -0.08
N LYS A 224 18.13 5.10 -0.31
CA LYS A 224 18.19 6.44 -0.88
C LYS A 224 17.61 6.49 -2.30
N SER A 225 17.96 5.53 -3.15
CA SER A 225 17.39 5.42 -4.50
C SER A 225 15.89 5.15 -4.46
N LEU A 226 15.44 4.26 -3.58
CA LEU A 226 14.01 3.96 -3.39
C LEU A 226 13.23 5.22 -2.96
N ARG A 227 13.75 5.98 -1.99
CA ARG A 227 13.13 7.25 -1.56
C ARG A 227 13.07 8.26 -2.70
N ALA A 228 14.10 8.34 -3.55
CA ALA A 228 14.10 9.23 -4.72
C ALA A 228 13.04 8.81 -5.76
N ILE A 229 12.86 7.52 -6.01
CA ILE A 229 11.81 7.00 -6.89
C ILE A 229 10.42 7.31 -6.33
N HIS A 230 10.21 7.14 -5.03
CA HIS A 230 8.93 7.48 -4.40
C HIS A 230 8.66 8.98 -4.43
N ALA A 231 9.67 9.83 -4.31
CA ALA A 231 9.51 11.29 -4.35
C ALA A 231 8.95 11.81 -5.69
N VAL A 232 9.15 11.07 -6.78
CA VAL A 232 8.60 11.37 -8.12
C VAL A 232 7.43 10.45 -8.49
N GLY A 233 6.90 9.68 -7.54
CA GLY A 233 5.73 8.84 -7.72
C GLY A 233 4.43 9.65 -7.85
N ILE A 234 3.32 8.95 -8.05
CA ILE A 234 1.99 9.56 -8.17
C ILE A 234 1.71 10.46 -6.95
N ASP A 235 1.18 11.65 -7.22
CA ASP A 235 0.73 12.57 -6.17
C ASP A 235 -0.39 11.92 -5.33
N PRO A 236 -0.35 12.02 -3.99
CA PRO A 236 -1.38 11.44 -3.12
C PRO A 236 -2.80 11.92 -3.38
N VAL A 237 -3.01 13.17 -3.79
CA VAL A 237 -4.35 13.70 -4.12
C VAL A 237 -4.83 13.09 -5.42
N GLU A 238 -3.96 13.04 -6.44
CA GLU A 238 -4.24 12.39 -7.72
C GLU A 238 -4.62 10.91 -7.53
N LEU A 239 -3.90 10.19 -6.66
CA LEU A 239 -4.24 8.81 -6.29
C LEU A 239 -5.63 8.72 -5.62
N GLY A 240 -5.99 9.72 -4.82
CA GLY A 240 -7.32 9.84 -4.22
C GLY A 240 -8.43 10.02 -5.25
N GLU A 241 -8.20 10.82 -6.31
CA GLU A 241 -9.13 10.98 -7.44
C GLU A 241 -9.35 9.68 -8.20
N ILE A 242 -8.27 8.95 -8.45
CA ILE A 242 -8.34 7.64 -9.12
C ILE A 242 -9.17 6.65 -8.29
N LEU A 243 -8.97 6.64 -6.96
CA LEU A 243 -9.77 5.80 -6.08
C LEU A 243 -11.24 6.21 -6.10
N LYS A 244 -11.53 7.52 -6.06
CA LYS A 244 -12.90 8.03 -6.14
C LYS A 244 -13.59 7.58 -7.43
N GLU A 245 -12.93 7.75 -8.58
CA GLU A 245 -13.45 7.30 -9.88
C GLU A 245 -13.71 5.78 -9.89
N ALA A 246 -12.81 4.98 -9.30
CA ALA A 246 -12.99 3.54 -9.22
C ALA A 246 -14.23 3.16 -8.36
N ILE A 247 -14.45 3.83 -7.24
CA ILE A 247 -15.62 3.64 -6.37
C ILE A 247 -16.91 4.04 -7.09
N GLU A 248 -16.94 5.18 -7.77
CA GLU A 248 -18.09 5.67 -8.55
C GLU A 248 -18.49 4.69 -9.67
N ASN A 249 -17.49 4.06 -10.29
CA ASN A 249 -17.66 3.08 -11.37
C ASN A 249 -17.72 1.63 -10.87
N GLN A 250 -17.76 1.42 -9.55
CA GLN A 250 -17.86 0.07 -8.93
C GLN A 250 -16.77 -0.89 -9.41
N ARG A 251 -15.53 -0.39 -9.57
CA ARG A 251 -14.38 -1.23 -9.93
C ARG A 251 -13.85 -1.93 -8.68
N VAL A 252 -13.78 -3.24 -8.72
CA VAL A 252 -13.21 -4.04 -7.61
C VAL A 252 -11.69 -3.85 -7.55
N ILE A 253 -11.00 -3.95 -8.69
CA ILE A 253 -9.57 -3.65 -8.79
C ILE A 253 -9.39 -2.28 -9.41
N CYS A 254 -8.63 -1.43 -8.74
CA CYS A 254 -8.22 -0.13 -9.22
C CYS A 254 -6.70 -0.14 -9.44
N LEU A 255 -6.28 -0.14 -10.69
CA LEU A 255 -4.91 0.14 -11.10
C LEU A 255 -4.84 1.64 -11.40
N PRO A 256 -3.88 2.39 -10.80
CA PRO A 256 -3.78 3.83 -11.03
C PRO A 256 -3.14 4.11 -12.40
N ASP A 257 -3.95 4.06 -13.41
CA ASP A 257 -3.63 4.33 -14.80
C ASP A 257 -4.56 5.44 -15.31
N HIS A 258 -3.98 6.49 -15.85
CA HIS A 258 -4.73 7.64 -16.36
C HIS A 258 -5.17 7.47 -17.81
N THR A 259 -4.62 6.47 -18.51
CA THR A 259 -4.90 6.26 -19.91
C THR A 259 -5.17 4.78 -20.22
N PRO A 260 -6.02 4.46 -21.22
CA PRO A 260 -6.21 3.08 -21.68
C PRO A 260 -4.90 2.39 -22.06
N ASP A 261 -3.92 3.14 -22.60
CA ASP A 261 -2.63 2.59 -22.98
C ASP A 261 -1.78 2.18 -21.78
N LEU A 262 -1.77 2.99 -20.70
CA LEU A 262 -1.10 2.63 -19.44
C LEU A 262 -1.74 1.42 -18.78
N ARG A 263 -3.08 1.34 -18.77
CA ARG A 263 -3.81 0.16 -18.28
C ARG A 263 -3.43 -1.08 -19.08
N ALA A 264 -3.45 -0.99 -20.39
CA ALA A 264 -3.07 -2.09 -21.26
C ALA A 264 -1.61 -2.52 -21.02
N ALA A 265 -0.70 -1.58 -20.79
CA ALA A 265 0.69 -1.87 -20.47
C ALA A 265 0.83 -2.57 -19.10
N GLN A 266 0.10 -2.12 -18.08
CA GLN A 266 0.09 -2.75 -16.76
C GLN A 266 -0.46 -4.17 -16.82
N LEU A 267 -1.58 -4.40 -17.52
CA LEU A 267 -2.16 -5.74 -17.70
C LEU A 267 -1.23 -6.68 -18.46
N ARG A 268 -0.56 -6.18 -19.50
CA ARG A 268 0.48 -6.98 -20.19
C ARG A 268 1.61 -7.35 -19.25
N GLY A 269 2.10 -6.40 -18.45
CA GLY A 269 3.13 -6.66 -17.46
C GLY A 269 2.73 -7.71 -16.41
N LEU A 270 1.48 -7.67 -15.94
CA LEU A 270 0.95 -8.68 -15.01
C LEU A 270 0.86 -10.07 -15.67
N ASN A 271 0.36 -10.15 -16.90
CA ASN A 271 0.31 -11.41 -17.65
C ASN A 271 1.71 -11.99 -17.87
N GLU A 272 2.68 -11.16 -18.25
CA GLU A 272 4.07 -11.59 -18.41
C GLU A 272 4.67 -12.12 -17.09
N VAL A 273 4.33 -11.52 -15.95
CA VAL A 273 4.75 -12.04 -14.63
C VAL A 273 4.16 -13.42 -14.39
N ILE A 274 2.85 -13.59 -14.62
CA ILE A 274 2.17 -14.89 -14.44
C ILE A 274 2.78 -15.94 -15.37
N GLU A 275 2.95 -15.63 -16.65
CA GLU A 275 3.58 -16.51 -17.63
C GLU A 275 4.99 -16.91 -17.21
N ASN A 276 5.82 -15.95 -16.76
CA ASN A 276 7.18 -16.23 -16.30
C ASN A 276 7.24 -17.22 -15.13
N TYR A 277 6.27 -17.20 -14.21
CA TYR A 277 6.21 -18.15 -13.10
C TYR A 277 5.85 -19.58 -13.54
N THR A 278 5.29 -19.77 -14.74
CA THR A 278 5.02 -21.09 -15.33
C THR A 278 6.23 -21.67 -16.06
N LEU A 279 7.25 -20.86 -16.31
CA LEU A 279 8.47 -21.28 -17.02
C LEU A 279 9.46 -21.97 -16.07
N THR A 280 10.29 -22.84 -16.64
CA THR A 280 11.44 -23.39 -15.91
C THR A 280 12.44 -22.31 -15.54
N ARG A 281 13.30 -22.59 -14.54
CA ARG A 281 14.34 -21.64 -14.14
C ARG A 281 15.25 -21.25 -15.31
N ALA A 282 15.69 -22.22 -16.11
CA ALA A 282 16.54 -21.97 -17.27
C ALA A 282 15.90 -21.03 -18.30
N GLN A 283 14.60 -21.22 -18.59
CA GLN A 283 13.86 -20.33 -19.48
C GLN A 283 13.74 -18.90 -18.93
N ARG A 284 13.48 -18.76 -17.63
CA ARG A 284 13.45 -17.45 -16.96
C ARG A 284 14.80 -16.74 -17.01
N ASP A 285 15.90 -17.47 -16.76
CA ASP A 285 17.26 -16.93 -16.80
C ASP A 285 17.63 -16.46 -18.22
N GLU A 286 17.24 -17.20 -19.26
CA GLU A 286 17.41 -16.80 -20.66
C GLU A 286 16.64 -15.51 -21.01
N ILE A 287 15.37 -15.42 -20.60
CA ILE A 287 14.54 -14.22 -20.82
C ILE A 287 15.14 -13.02 -20.08
N ALA A 288 15.57 -13.22 -18.83
CA ALA A 288 16.19 -12.16 -18.04
C ALA A 288 17.52 -11.68 -18.66
N ALA A 289 18.30 -12.57 -19.26
CA ALA A 289 19.52 -12.21 -19.97
C ALA A 289 19.23 -11.38 -21.23
N LYS A 290 18.25 -11.80 -22.04
CA LYS A 290 17.82 -11.05 -23.24
C LYS A 290 17.33 -9.65 -22.87
N ARG A 291 16.48 -9.53 -21.86
CA ARG A 291 15.96 -8.22 -21.42
C ARG A 291 17.08 -7.29 -20.93
N ARG A 292 18.07 -7.83 -20.20
CA ARG A 292 19.24 -7.04 -19.76
C ARG A 292 20.03 -6.51 -20.94
N ALA A 293 20.28 -7.34 -21.95
CA ALA A 293 21.02 -6.94 -23.16
C ALA A 293 20.26 -5.85 -23.96
N GLU A 294 18.94 -5.99 -24.11
CA GLU A 294 18.10 -5.00 -24.78
C GLU A 294 18.10 -3.67 -24.04
N MET A 295 18.01 -3.71 -22.71
CA MET A 295 18.02 -2.50 -21.88
C MET A 295 19.39 -1.81 -21.92
N GLN A 296 20.51 -2.56 -21.86
CA GLN A 296 21.85 -1.99 -22.00
C GLN A 296 21.98 -1.26 -23.35
N LYS A 297 21.52 -1.89 -24.42
CA LYS A 297 21.51 -1.28 -25.75
C LYS A 297 20.68 0.00 -25.79
N ALA A 298 19.48 -0.02 -25.22
CA ALA A 298 18.61 1.16 -25.14
C ALA A 298 19.25 2.30 -24.31
N MET A 299 19.94 1.97 -23.22
CA MET A 299 20.67 2.93 -22.39
C MET A 299 21.85 3.56 -23.16
N GLU A 300 22.60 2.76 -23.93
CA GLU A 300 23.69 3.29 -24.77
C GLU A 300 23.16 4.21 -25.88
N GLU A 301 22.05 3.86 -26.52
CA GLU A 301 21.40 4.67 -27.54
C GLU A 301 20.85 5.97 -26.96
N ALA A 302 20.22 5.93 -25.77
CA ALA A 302 19.76 7.12 -25.06
C ALA A 302 20.93 8.04 -24.69
N LYS A 303 22.03 7.48 -24.19
CA LYS A 303 23.25 8.25 -23.88
C LYS A 303 23.86 8.93 -25.12
N LYS A 304 23.86 8.23 -26.25
CA LYS A 304 24.32 8.81 -27.54
C LYS A 304 23.40 9.90 -28.07
N SER A 305 22.11 9.84 -27.79
CA SER A 305 21.11 10.83 -28.23
C SER A 305 20.91 12.00 -27.27
N GLY A 306 21.64 12.06 -26.16
CA GLY A 306 21.54 13.12 -25.16
C GLY A 306 20.22 13.11 -24.38
N LYS A 307 19.43 12.05 -24.44
CA LYS A 307 18.23 11.88 -23.62
C LYS A 307 18.62 11.40 -22.22
N GLU A 308 18.29 12.21 -21.20
CA GLU A 308 18.34 11.73 -19.82
C GLU A 308 17.31 10.61 -19.63
N MET A 309 17.79 9.40 -19.44
CA MET A 309 16.96 8.33 -18.91
C MET A 309 16.83 8.52 -17.40
N PRO A 310 15.65 8.25 -16.80
CA PRO A 310 15.54 8.19 -15.35
C PRO A 310 16.64 7.28 -14.81
N ALA A 311 17.35 7.72 -13.77
CA ALA A 311 18.48 7.00 -13.17
C ALA A 311 18.03 5.72 -12.42
N PHE A 312 17.27 4.87 -13.07
CA PHE A 312 16.94 3.53 -12.61
C PHE A 312 18.00 2.58 -13.14
N SER A 313 19.07 2.40 -12.39
CA SER A 313 19.98 1.28 -12.62
C SER A 313 19.40 0.06 -11.88
N TRP A 314 19.05 -0.98 -12.62
CA TRP A 314 18.88 -2.29 -12.02
C TRP A 314 20.16 -2.66 -11.28
N PRO A 315 20.07 -3.29 -10.07
CA PRO A 315 21.25 -3.74 -9.37
C PRO A 315 22.12 -4.62 -10.30
N THR A 316 23.39 -4.28 -10.42
CA THR A 316 24.36 -5.14 -11.09
C THR A 316 24.68 -6.34 -10.18
N ALA A 317 25.41 -7.34 -10.70
CA ALA A 317 25.90 -8.44 -9.86
C ALA A 317 26.78 -7.96 -8.68
N GLU A 318 27.37 -6.76 -8.80
CA GLU A 318 28.11 -6.08 -7.73
C GLU A 318 27.17 -5.41 -6.70
N ASP A 319 25.91 -5.13 -7.10
CA ASP A 319 24.84 -4.62 -6.24
C ASP A 319 23.89 -5.75 -5.82
N SER A 320 24.41 -6.95 -5.55
CA SER A 320 23.61 -8.17 -5.26
C SER A 320 22.72 -8.08 -4.00
N GLU A 321 22.81 -6.99 -3.26
CA GLU A 321 22.03 -6.72 -2.05
C GLU A 321 21.16 -5.47 -2.23
N PRO A 322 20.11 -5.50 -3.07
CA PRO A 322 19.36 -4.29 -3.44
C PRO A 322 18.68 -3.60 -2.24
N PHE A 323 18.19 -4.34 -1.27
CA PHE A 323 17.49 -3.76 -0.10
C PHE A 323 18.21 -3.99 1.22
N GLY A 324 18.98 -5.07 1.33
CA GLY A 324 19.71 -5.41 2.53
C GLY A 324 20.43 -6.74 2.38
N LYS A 325 21.20 -7.10 3.37
CA LYS A 325 21.86 -8.40 3.47
C LYS A 325 21.51 -9.09 4.77
N ALA A 326 21.61 -10.42 4.80
CA ALA A 326 21.52 -11.19 6.02
C ALA A 326 22.54 -10.70 7.05
N ARG A 327 22.20 -10.81 8.32
CA ARG A 327 23.13 -10.51 9.40
C ARG A 327 24.28 -11.51 9.37
N ASP A 328 25.46 -11.05 9.78
CA ASP A 328 26.68 -11.88 9.73
C ASP A 328 26.62 -13.10 10.69
N ASP A 329 25.72 -13.08 11.67
CA ASP A 329 25.46 -14.18 12.60
C ASP A 329 24.48 -15.25 12.06
N LEU A 330 23.95 -15.08 10.83
CA LEU A 330 23.08 -16.02 10.13
C LEU A 330 23.88 -16.84 9.09
N ASP A 331 24.96 -17.48 9.53
CA ASP A 331 25.88 -18.25 8.69
C ASP A 331 25.23 -19.33 7.83
N TRP A 332 24.07 -19.84 8.24
CA TRP A 332 23.33 -20.87 7.51
C TRP A 332 22.60 -20.35 6.25
N ILE A 333 22.49 -19.03 6.08
CA ILE A 333 21.85 -18.40 4.91
C ILE A 333 22.90 -18.08 3.81
N ASP A 334 24.20 -18.17 4.10
CA ASP A 334 25.25 -17.91 3.12
C ASP A 334 25.31 -19.04 2.08
N PRO A 335 24.83 -18.81 0.82
CA PRO A 335 24.82 -19.86 -0.20
C PRO A 335 26.22 -20.29 -0.65
N SER A 336 27.28 -19.53 -0.29
CA SER A 336 28.68 -19.88 -0.57
C SER A 336 29.23 -20.87 0.45
N LYS A 337 28.63 -20.95 1.64
CA LYS A 337 29.02 -21.94 2.65
C LYS A 337 28.32 -23.25 2.34
N LYS A 338 29.09 -24.25 1.90
CA LYS A 338 28.60 -25.63 1.81
C LYS A 338 28.09 -26.05 3.18
N LEU A 339 26.79 -26.35 3.27
CA LEU A 339 26.22 -27.03 4.44
C LEU A 339 27.01 -28.31 4.62
N ASN A 340 27.95 -28.33 5.57
CA ASN A 340 28.58 -29.58 6.00
C ASN A 340 27.48 -30.48 6.54
N LYS A 341 27.16 -31.52 5.79
CA LYS A 341 26.24 -32.58 6.21
C LYS A 341 26.87 -33.37 7.34
#